data_cefc7ce0b9f9d2aeccc0439c766f3a10
#
_entry.id   cefc7ce0b9f9d2aeccc0439c766f3a10
#
_cell.length_a   1.000
_cell.length_b   1.000
_cell.length_c   1.000
_cell.angle_alpha   90.00
_cell.angle_beta   90.00
_cell.angle_gamma   90.00
#
_symmetry.space_group_name_H-M   'P 1'
#
loop_
_entity.id
_entity.type
_entity.pdbx_description
1 polymer ?
#
loop_
_entity_poly.entity_id
_entity_poly.type
_entity_poly.pdbx_seq_one_letter_code
_entity_poly.pdbx_strand_id
1 'polypeptide(L)'
;MSNLRIIWAIPSDTATLSASPALVSTLPVTNLQDPTRARIARTTSLAQQQILGNLTSLQIVNSLVLWRHNLSATATWKLELFSGANQSGTTVYDSGAVAAVALKSLGDLEWGIDPIGATVFEAGAESWSLAYSVLWFPDSAALSFRLTLTDPQNTNAYMEASRLMIGRYFSPSVNADYGLGLSWVDESKQIRTAGGTLRTDAGVIYRQISFDLSALSESERPKFIEIMRSSGKRKDLFVSIFPESGGEKERDYSMVAKIINNHENVTITHGLYQDTLTIQES
;
A
#
# COMPACT_ATOMS: atom_id res chain seq x y z
N MET A 1 -18.06 -8.44 3.61
CA MET A 1 -16.95 -7.48 3.63
C MET A 1 -15.76 -8.19 4.22
N SER A 2 -14.60 -8.04 3.60
CA SER A 2 -13.35 -8.59 4.16
C SER A 2 -12.91 -7.76 5.36
N ASN A 3 -12.30 -8.41 6.36
CA ASN A 3 -11.79 -7.72 7.54
C ASN A 3 -10.52 -6.94 7.20
N LEU A 4 -10.19 -5.95 8.04
CA LEU A 4 -8.95 -5.19 8.03
C LEU A 4 -7.74 -6.07 7.68
N ARG A 5 -6.82 -5.55 6.85
CA ARG A 5 -5.55 -6.20 6.51
C ARG A 5 -4.37 -5.28 6.79
N ILE A 6 -3.36 -5.81 7.47
CA ILE A 6 -2.10 -5.11 7.78
C ILE A 6 -0.95 -5.90 7.19
N ILE A 7 -0.23 -5.34 6.22
CA ILE A 7 1.02 -5.89 5.71
C ILE A 7 2.15 -5.28 6.53
N TRP A 8 2.92 -6.11 7.23
CA TRP A 8 3.96 -5.68 8.16
C TRP A 8 5.32 -6.31 7.91
N ALA A 9 5.32 -7.57 7.47
CA ALA A 9 6.52 -8.26 7.02
C ALA A 9 6.63 -8.11 5.50
N ILE A 10 7.62 -7.36 5.06
CA ILE A 10 7.80 -7.00 3.64
C ILE A 10 9.13 -7.60 3.16
N PRO A 11 9.18 -8.91 2.86
CA PRO A 11 10.41 -9.55 2.40
C PRO A 11 10.96 -8.99 1.08
N SER A 12 10.13 -8.31 0.28
CA SER A 12 10.61 -7.58 -0.90
C SER A 12 11.60 -6.46 -0.59
N ASP A 13 11.59 -5.88 0.63
CA ASP A 13 12.53 -4.83 1.01
C ASP A 13 13.99 -5.30 1.09
N THR A 14 14.21 -6.60 1.31
CA THR A 14 15.54 -7.22 1.37
C THR A 14 15.83 -8.13 0.17
N ALA A 15 14.94 -8.18 -0.80
CA ALA A 15 15.09 -8.97 -2.02
C ALA A 15 16.16 -8.38 -2.93
N THR A 16 16.82 -9.22 -3.71
CA THR A 16 17.64 -8.75 -4.82
C THR A 16 16.74 -8.45 -6.01
N LEU A 17 16.58 -7.17 -6.36
CA LEU A 17 15.74 -6.74 -7.46
C LEU A 17 16.53 -6.55 -8.75
N SER A 18 15.90 -6.88 -9.86
CA SER A 18 16.34 -6.54 -11.22
C SER A 18 15.15 -6.17 -12.10
N ALA A 19 15.38 -5.54 -13.22
CA ALA A 19 14.32 -5.08 -14.11
C ALA A 19 14.67 -5.39 -15.57
N SER A 20 13.67 -5.80 -16.35
CA SER A 20 13.80 -6.07 -17.78
C SER A 20 12.59 -5.47 -18.54
N PRO A 21 12.79 -4.53 -19.46
CA PRO A 21 14.04 -3.80 -19.78
C PRO A 21 14.62 -3.04 -18.59
N ALA A 22 15.89 -2.61 -18.72
CA ALA A 22 16.53 -1.81 -17.67
C ALA A 22 15.82 -0.47 -17.47
N LEU A 23 15.71 -0.06 -16.21
CA LEU A 23 15.12 1.23 -15.82
C LEU A 23 16.09 2.39 -16.06
N VAL A 24 15.61 3.62 -15.90
CA VAL A 24 16.45 4.82 -15.93
C VAL A 24 17.54 4.70 -14.86
N SER A 25 18.80 4.90 -15.23
CA SER A 25 19.95 4.65 -14.36
C SER A 25 19.96 5.49 -13.08
N THR A 26 19.41 6.71 -13.13
CA THR A 26 19.25 7.60 -11.95
C THR A 26 18.03 7.29 -11.10
N LEU A 27 17.10 6.48 -11.62
CA LEU A 27 15.83 6.08 -10.99
C LEU A 27 15.70 4.53 -11.03
N PRO A 28 16.65 3.81 -10.40
CA PRO A 28 16.80 2.37 -10.53
C PRO A 28 15.71 1.60 -9.79
N VAL A 29 15.58 0.30 -10.10
CA VAL A 29 14.63 -0.61 -9.48
C VAL A 29 14.80 -0.72 -7.96
N THR A 30 15.98 -0.51 -7.43
CA THR A 30 16.26 -0.53 -5.98
C THR A 30 15.55 0.57 -5.20
N ASN A 31 15.14 1.65 -5.88
CA ASN A 31 14.31 2.70 -5.26
C ASN A 31 12.95 2.16 -4.79
N LEU A 32 12.45 1.07 -5.38
CA LEU A 32 11.20 0.43 -4.95
C LEU A 32 11.27 -0.20 -3.55
N GLN A 33 12.45 -0.31 -2.97
CA GLN A 33 12.69 -0.84 -1.62
C GLN A 33 12.94 0.28 -0.59
N ASP A 34 13.12 1.51 -1.05
CA ASP A 34 13.41 2.65 -0.17
C ASP A 34 12.10 3.21 0.42
N PRO A 35 11.98 3.36 1.75
CA PRO A 35 10.79 3.94 2.37
C PRO A 35 10.62 5.43 2.10
N THR A 36 11.63 6.10 1.53
CA THR A 36 11.58 7.54 1.25
C THR A 36 10.62 7.83 0.10
N ARG A 37 9.55 8.55 0.38
CA ARG A 37 8.48 8.90 -0.55
C ARG A 37 8.96 9.55 -1.87
N ALA A 38 10.05 10.32 -1.84
CA ALA A 38 10.60 11.01 -3.00
C ALA A 38 11.42 10.09 -3.92
N ARG A 39 11.79 8.88 -3.47
CA ARG A 39 12.53 7.94 -4.28
C ARG A 39 11.59 7.13 -5.15
N ILE A 40 11.77 7.24 -6.46
CA ILE A 40 10.96 6.55 -7.47
C ILE A 40 11.85 5.69 -8.38
N ALA A 41 11.27 4.62 -8.90
CA ALA A 41 11.82 3.85 -10.01
C ALA A 41 11.04 4.21 -11.27
N ARG A 42 11.72 4.40 -12.41
CA ARG A 42 11.08 4.85 -13.66
C ARG A 42 11.55 4.03 -14.84
N THR A 43 10.61 3.64 -15.71
CA THR A 43 10.91 2.95 -16.96
C THR A 43 11.47 3.92 -18.00
N THR A 44 12.17 3.37 -18.98
CA THR A 44 12.70 4.14 -20.12
C THR A 44 11.70 4.30 -21.26
N SER A 45 10.62 3.52 -21.25
CA SER A 45 9.58 3.49 -22.28
C SER A 45 8.30 2.84 -21.74
N LEU A 46 7.27 2.77 -22.56
CA LEU A 46 6.03 2.02 -22.30
C LEU A 46 6.06 0.55 -22.75
N ALA A 47 7.24 0.03 -23.08
CA ALA A 47 7.36 -1.41 -23.31
C ALA A 47 6.95 -2.18 -22.03
N GLN A 48 6.48 -3.41 -22.22
CA GLN A 48 6.17 -4.28 -21.09
C GLN A 48 7.36 -4.36 -20.13
N GLN A 49 7.15 -3.99 -18.89
CA GLN A 49 8.18 -3.94 -17.86
C GLN A 49 8.06 -5.12 -16.91
N GLN A 50 9.16 -5.84 -16.70
CA GLN A 50 9.26 -6.89 -15.70
C GLN A 50 10.14 -6.42 -14.54
N ILE A 51 9.64 -6.58 -13.32
CA ILE A 51 10.39 -6.44 -12.07
C ILE A 51 10.58 -7.84 -11.52
N LEU A 52 11.82 -8.26 -11.41
CA LEU A 52 12.22 -9.58 -10.95
C LEU A 52 12.84 -9.45 -9.56
N GLY A 53 12.44 -10.31 -8.64
CA GLY A 53 12.99 -10.31 -7.29
C GLY A 53 13.32 -11.70 -6.78
N ASN A 54 14.47 -11.80 -6.12
CA ASN A 54 14.85 -12.98 -5.36
C ASN A 54 14.77 -12.66 -3.87
N LEU A 55 13.92 -13.38 -3.14
CA LEU A 55 13.80 -13.27 -1.70
C LEU A 55 15.01 -13.93 -1.03
N THR A 56 15.39 -13.43 0.14
CA THR A 56 16.55 -13.97 0.88
C THR A 56 16.36 -15.40 1.38
N SER A 57 15.11 -15.84 1.55
CA SER A 57 14.72 -17.19 1.93
C SER A 57 13.30 -17.48 1.44
N LEU A 58 12.89 -18.73 1.50
CA LEU A 58 11.51 -19.11 1.21
C LEU A 58 10.57 -18.37 2.17
N GLN A 59 9.64 -17.59 1.63
CA GLN A 59 8.68 -16.79 2.38
C GLN A 59 7.25 -17.13 1.99
N ILE A 60 6.35 -17.11 2.96
CA ILE A 60 4.92 -17.17 2.68
C ILE A 60 4.43 -15.73 2.46
N VAL A 61 3.90 -15.48 1.28
CA VAL A 61 3.35 -14.19 0.88
C VAL A 61 1.92 -14.35 0.37
N ASN A 62 1.10 -13.30 0.54
CA ASN A 62 -0.32 -13.30 0.13
C ASN A 62 -0.81 -11.91 -0.29
N SER A 63 0.11 -10.98 -0.45
CA SER A 63 -0.21 -9.60 -0.82
C SER A 63 0.90 -8.96 -1.65
N LEU A 64 0.48 -8.11 -2.57
CA LEU A 64 1.33 -7.24 -3.37
C LEU A 64 0.74 -5.84 -3.34
N VAL A 65 1.55 -4.83 -3.05
CA VAL A 65 1.20 -3.42 -3.15
C VAL A 65 2.24 -2.70 -4.00
N LEU A 66 1.76 -1.93 -4.96
CA LEU A 66 2.57 -0.96 -5.71
C LEU A 66 2.07 0.43 -5.31
N TRP A 67 2.92 1.19 -4.63
CA TRP A 67 2.55 2.47 -4.02
C TRP A 67 3.09 3.65 -4.82
N ARG A 68 2.26 4.69 -4.92
CA ARG A 68 2.56 5.96 -5.61
C ARG A 68 3.09 5.73 -7.02
N HIS A 69 2.23 5.30 -7.90
CA HIS A 69 2.52 5.04 -9.30
C HIS A 69 1.72 5.98 -10.21
N ASN A 70 2.13 6.06 -11.47
CA ASN A 70 1.45 6.83 -12.52
C ASN A 70 0.74 5.96 -13.55
N LEU A 71 0.36 4.73 -13.19
CA LEU A 71 -0.32 3.82 -14.11
C LEU A 71 -1.68 4.37 -14.54
N SER A 72 -2.02 4.19 -15.82
CA SER A 72 -3.29 4.60 -16.39
C SER A 72 -4.44 3.66 -16.02
N ALA A 73 -5.68 4.09 -16.28
CA ALA A 73 -6.89 3.29 -16.05
C ALA A 73 -6.89 1.95 -16.81
N THR A 74 -6.14 1.86 -17.92
CA THR A 74 -6.06 0.66 -18.77
C THR A 74 -4.86 -0.23 -18.45
N ALA A 75 -4.05 0.19 -17.48
CA ALA A 75 -2.87 -0.57 -17.06
C ALA A 75 -3.25 -1.94 -16.52
N THR A 76 -2.45 -2.93 -16.88
CA THR A 76 -2.55 -4.28 -16.32
C THR A 76 -1.24 -4.69 -15.68
N TRP A 77 -1.36 -5.53 -14.67
CA TRP A 77 -0.22 -6.19 -14.05
C TRP A 77 -0.43 -7.69 -13.92
N LYS A 78 0.68 -8.41 -13.82
CA LYS A 78 0.68 -9.86 -13.60
C LYS A 78 1.74 -10.19 -12.58
N LEU A 79 1.37 -10.89 -11.52
CA LEU A 79 2.29 -11.43 -10.52
C LEU A 79 2.45 -12.93 -10.70
N GLU A 80 3.68 -13.38 -10.83
CA GLU A 80 4.06 -14.78 -10.83
C GLU A 80 5.04 -15.04 -9.67
N LEU A 81 4.76 -16.07 -8.87
CA LEU A 81 5.59 -16.49 -7.75
C LEU A 81 6.19 -17.87 -8.04
N PHE A 82 7.46 -18.04 -7.69
CA PHE A 82 8.21 -19.26 -7.99
C PHE A 82 8.81 -19.87 -6.73
N SER A 83 8.87 -21.22 -6.71
CA SER A 83 9.46 -21.97 -5.61
C SER A 83 10.99 -21.93 -5.59
N GLY A 84 11.63 -21.64 -6.72
CA GLY A 84 13.08 -21.54 -6.89
C GLY A 84 13.56 -20.10 -7.04
N ALA A 85 14.86 -19.89 -6.89
CA ALA A 85 15.51 -18.62 -7.16
C ALA A 85 15.54 -18.30 -8.67
N ASN A 86 15.70 -17.02 -9.03
CA ASN A 86 15.79 -16.55 -10.41
C ASN A 86 14.61 -17.01 -11.30
N GLN A 87 13.40 -16.95 -10.73
CA GLN A 87 12.15 -17.32 -11.40
C GLN A 87 12.16 -18.77 -11.94
N SER A 88 12.83 -19.67 -11.22
CA SER A 88 12.94 -21.09 -11.54
C SER A 88 12.02 -21.95 -10.66
N GLY A 89 12.01 -23.24 -10.93
CA GLY A 89 11.17 -24.20 -10.21
C GLY A 89 9.70 -24.15 -10.66
N THR A 90 8.80 -24.49 -9.74
CA THR A 90 7.36 -24.51 -10.01
C THR A 90 6.78 -23.11 -9.79
N THR A 91 5.90 -22.66 -10.68
CA THR A 91 5.05 -21.49 -10.45
C THR A 91 4.03 -21.85 -9.37
N VAL A 92 4.17 -21.23 -8.18
CA VAL A 92 3.30 -21.49 -7.02
C VAL A 92 2.05 -20.60 -7.02
N TYR A 93 2.13 -19.47 -7.71
CA TYR A 93 1.00 -18.56 -7.93
C TYR A 93 1.18 -17.81 -9.25
N ASP A 94 0.08 -17.62 -9.97
CA ASP A 94 -0.02 -16.79 -11.18
C ASP A 94 -1.36 -16.04 -11.15
N SER A 95 -1.30 -14.72 -11.08
CA SER A 95 -2.52 -13.89 -11.05
C SER A 95 -3.22 -13.80 -12.39
N GLY A 96 -2.58 -14.22 -13.48
CA GLY A 96 -2.97 -13.76 -14.81
C GLY A 96 -2.77 -12.25 -14.97
N ALA A 97 -3.13 -11.71 -16.12
CA ALA A 97 -3.16 -10.27 -16.33
C ALA A 97 -4.45 -9.70 -15.71
N VAL A 98 -4.31 -8.86 -14.69
CA VAL A 98 -5.43 -8.20 -13.99
C VAL A 98 -5.28 -6.68 -14.09
N ALA A 99 -6.40 -5.94 -13.95
CA ALA A 99 -6.36 -4.49 -13.91
C ALA A 99 -5.45 -4.02 -12.76
N ALA A 100 -4.55 -3.08 -13.05
CA ALA A 100 -3.62 -2.55 -12.05
C ALA A 100 -4.25 -1.42 -11.23
N VAL A 101 -5.18 -0.65 -11.80
CA VAL A 101 -5.74 0.55 -11.16
C VAL A 101 -7.21 0.34 -10.86
N ALA A 102 -7.62 0.72 -9.65
CA ALA A 102 -9.01 0.69 -9.26
C ALA A 102 -9.81 1.80 -9.98
N LEU A 103 -10.94 1.42 -10.55
CA LEU A 103 -11.86 2.34 -11.22
C LEU A 103 -12.98 2.76 -10.27
N LYS A 104 -13.54 3.94 -10.47
CA LYS A 104 -14.76 4.37 -9.80
C LYS A 104 -15.90 3.41 -10.13
N SER A 105 -16.69 3.05 -9.14
CA SER A 105 -17.92 2.29 -9.38
C SER A 105 -18.95 3.19 -10.10
N LEU A 106 -19.92 2.60 -10.78
CA LEU A 106 -20.97 3.38 -11.44
C LEU A 106 -21.77 4.28 -10.48
N GLY A 107 -21.81 3.91 -9.19
CA GLY A 107 -22.45 4.71 -8.15
C GLY A 107 -21.62 5.87 -7.63
N ASP A 108 -20.30 5.83 -7.83
CA ASP A 108 -19.36 6.85 -7.38
C ASP A 108 -19.04 7.88 -8.48
N LEU A 109 -19.54 7.64 -9.72
CA LEU A 109 -19.32 8.57 -10.83
C LEU A 109 -20.18 9.84 -10.68
N GLU A 110 -19.54 10.99 -10.79
CA GLU A 110 -20.21 12.29 -10.82
C GLU A 110 -20.66 12.60 -12.24
N TRP A 111 -22.00 12.68 -12.44
CA TRP A 111 -22.59 12.90 -13.75
C TRP A 111 -22.16 14.24 -14.37
N GLY A 112 -21.64 14.16 -15.60
CA GLY A 112 -21.16 15.33 -16.33
C GLY A 112 -19.75 15.80 -15.99
N ILE A 113 -19.10 15.16 -15.00
CA ILE A 113 -17.71 15.44 -14.57
C ILE A 113 -16.84 14.23 -14.85
N ASP A 114 -17.19 13.07 -14.30
CA ASP A 114 -16.39 11.87 -14.47
C ASP A 114 -16.71 11.14 -15.78
N PRO A 115 -15.68 10.77 -16.57
CA PRO A 115 -15.88 9.87 -17.70
C PRO A 115 -16.12 8.43 -17.21
N ILE A 116 -16.83 7.63 -18.00
CA ILE A 116 -16.94 6.19 -17.76
C ILE A 116 -15.53 5.58 -17.77
N GLY A 117 -15.14 4.87 -16.70
CA GLY A 117 -13.81 4.33 -16.54
C GLY A 117 -12.83 5.28 -15.82
N ALA A 118 -13.34 6.34 -15.18
CA ALA A 118 -12.54 7.17 -14.29
C ALA A 118 -11.90 6.34 -13.17
N THR A 119 -10.67 6.68 -12.78
CA THR A 119 -9.99 6.05 -11.66
C THR A 119 -10.47 6.64 -10.33
N VAL A 120 -10.31 5.91 -9.25
CA VAL A 120 -10.58 6.43 -7.89
C VAL A 120 -9.54 7.45 -7.42
N PHE A 121 -8.45 7.60 -8.17
CA PHE A 121 -7.39 8.55 -7.85
C PHE A 121 -7.52 9.78 -8.74
N GLU A 122 -7.56 10.94 -8.11
CA GLU A 122 -7.61 12.22 -8.82
C GLU A 122 -6.31 12.48 -9.58
N ALA A 123 -6.43 13.09 -10.76
CA ALA A 123 -5.28 13.51 -11.55
C ALA A 123 -4.92 14.96 -11.23
N GLY A 124 -3.64 15.24 -11.10
CA GLY A 124 -3.13 16.60 -11.00
C GLY A 124 -2.37 16.93 -9.71
N ALA A 125 -1.91 18.18 -9.61
CA ALA A 125 -1.06 18.65 -8.51
C ALA A 125 -1.81 18.79 -7.17
N GLU A 126 -3.14 18.88 -7.21
CA GLU A 126 -4.00 18.99 -6.02
C GLU A 126 -4.52 17.63 -5.51
N SER A 127 -4.14 16.56 -6.17
CA SER A 127 -4.51 15.21 -5.72
C SER A 127 -3.92 14.91 -4.34
N TRP A 128 -4.79 14.74 -3.37
CA TRP A 128 -4.40 14.35 -2.01
C TRP A 128 -4.12 12.85 -1.90
N SER A 129 -4.73 12.05 -2.77
CA SER A 129 -4.58 10.60 -2.73
C SER A 129 -3.44 10.15 -3.63
N LEU A 130 -2.48 9.42 -3.05
CA LEU A 130 -1.43 8.79 -3.81
C LEU A 130 -1.97 7.53 -4.47
N ALA A 131 -1.82 7.42 -5.79
CA ALA A 131 -2.24 6.24 -6.52
C ALA A 131 -1.50 5.00 -6.02
N TYR A 132 -2.24 3.95 -5.73
CA TYR A 132 -1.72 2.65 -5.37
C TYR A 132 -2.52 1.54 -6.02
N SER A 133 -1.87 0.39 -6.17
CA SER A 133 -2.50 -0.85 -6.60
C SER A 133 -2.25 -1.91 -5.56
N VAL A 134 -3.25 -2.72 -5.27
CA VAL A 134 -3.13 -3.83 -4.33
C VAL A 134 -3.69 -5.12 -4.95
N LEU A 135 -2.99 -6.21 -4.72
CA LEU A 135 -3.43 -7.55 -5.10
C LEU A 135 -3.37 -8.45 -3.87
N TRP A 136 -4.52 -9.01 -3.52
CA TRP A 136 -4.66 -9.99 -2.48
C TRP A 136 -4.76 -11.39 -3.09
N PHE A 137 -4.04 -12.36 -2.55
CA PHE A 137 -4.01 -13.72 -3.07
C PHE A 137 -3.83 -14.75 -1.95
N PRO A 138 -4.06 -16.04 -2.20
CA PRO A 138 -3.86 -17.09 -1.20
C PRO A 138 -2.41 -17.19 -0.73
N ASP A 139 -2.21 -17.62 0.54
CA ASP A 139 -0.88 -17.90 1.09
C ASP A 139 -0.06 -18.78 0.12
N SER A 140 1.05 -18.24 -0.36
CA SER A 140 1.92 -18.89 -1.35
C SER A 140 3.36 -18.85 -0.90
N ALA A 141 4.03 -20.00 -0.86
CA ALA A 141 5.43 -20.11 -0.47
C ALA A 141 6.34 -19.84 -1.68
N ALA A 142 7.03 -18.70 -1.68
CA ALA A 142 7.85 -18.26 -2.80
C ALA A 142 9.29 -17.94 -2.39
N LEU A 143 10.22 -18.20 -3.30
CA LEU A 143 11.62 -17.80 -3.20
C LEU A 143 11.96 -16.69 -4.18
N SER A 144 11.23 -16.59 -5.29
CA SER A 144 11.37 -15.47 -6.24
C SER A 144 10.03 -15.08 -6.84
N PHE A 145 9.99 -13.89 -7.42
CA PHE A 145 8.80 -13.37 -8.06
C PHE A 145 9.12 -12.66 -9.37
N ARG A 146 8.09 -12.54 -10.21
CA ARG A 146 8.07 -11.69 -11.40
C ARG A 146 6.80 -10.85 -11.37
N LEU A 147 6.96 -9.53 -11.38
CA LEU A 147 5.86 -8.60 -11.58
C LEU A 147 5.99 -8.01 -12.98
N THR A 148 5.00 -8.25 -13.81
CA THR A 148 4.93 -7.71 -15.17
C THR A 148 3.93 -6.56 -15.20
N LEU A 149 4.35 -5.37 -15.66
CA LEU A 149 3.53 -4.18 -15.82
C LEU A 149 3.34 -3.90 -17.32
N THR A 150 2.12 -3.61 -17.73
CA THR A 150 1.77 -3.29 -19.11
C THR A 150 0.82 -2.09 -19.13
N ASP A 151 1.28 -0.97 -19.68
CA ASP A 151 0.49 0.28 -19.73
C ASP A 151 0.80 1.08 -21.01
N PRO A 152 0.37 0.59 -22.19
CA PRO A 152 0.69 1.23 -23.46
C PRO A 152 -0.03 2.57 -23.68
N GLN A 153 -1.06 2.87 -22.89
CA GLN A 153 -1.87 4.08 -23.00
C GLN A 153 -1.45 5.19 -22.02
N ASN A 154 -0.34 5.01 -21.30
CA ASN A 154 0.12 6.00 -20.33
C ASN A 154 0.55 7.30 -21.01
N THR A 155 -0.10 8.39 -20.67
CA THR A 155 0.14 9.72 -21.28
C THR A 155 1.51 10.32 -20.93
N ASN A 156 2.16 9.83 -19.86
CA ASN A 156 3.49 10.31 -19.46
C ASN A 156 4.63 9.68 -20.27
N ALA A 157 4.34 8.73 -21.18
CA ALA A 157 5.33 7.99 -21.96
C ALA A 157 6.33 7.15 -21.13
N TYR A 158 6.10 6.98 -19.82
CA TYR A 158 6.86 6.12 -18.91
C TYR A 158 5.97 5.66 -17.78
N MET A 159 6.35 4.56 -17.13
CA MET A 159 5.76 4.10 -15.89
C MET A 159 6.71 4.39 -14.74
N GLU A 160 6.16 4.79 -13.59
CA GLU A 160 6.93 5.00 -12.37
C GLU A 160 6.17 4.54 -11.13
N ALA A 161 6.92 4.19 -10.11
CA ALA A 161 6.39 3.89 -8.79
C ALA A 161 7.45 4.18 -7.72
N SER A 162 7.00 4.45 -6.49
CA SER A 162 7.94 4.71 -5.40
C SER A 162 8.21 3.48 -4.55
N ARG A 163 7.23 2.59 -4.34
CA ARG A 163 7.43 1.44 -3.47
C ARG A 163 6.72 0.20 -3.96
N LEU A 164 7.41 -0.95 -3.84
CA LEU A 164 6.87 -2.28 -4.06
C LEU A 164 6.91 -3.05 -2.75
N MET A 165 5.75 -3.50 -2.28
CA MET A 165 5.63 -4.31 -1.08
C MET A 165 5.03 -5.66 -1.45
N ILE A 166 5.80 -6.73 -1.30
CA ILE A 166 5.31 -8.11 -1.37
C ILE A 166 5.50 -8.71 0.01
N GLY A 167 4.41 -9.20 0.60
CA GLY A 167 4.47 -9.68 1.97
C GLY A 167 3.27 -10.49 2.39
N ARG A 168 3.23 -10.77 3.67
CA ARG A 168 2.10 -11.43 4.32
C ARG A 168 1.31 -10.43 5.13
N TYR A 169 -0.02 -10.41 4.92
CA TYR A 169 -0.90 -9.59 5.75
C TYR A 169 -1.37 -10.36 6.99
N PHE A 170 -1.62 -9.61 8.04
CA PHE A 170 -2.44 -10.01 9.19
C PHE A 170 -3.86 -9.51 8.97
N SER A 171 -4.84 -10.34 9.29
CA SER A 171 -6.26 -9.97 9.30
C SER A 171 -6.88 -10.56 10.55
N PRO A 172 -7.50 -9.75 11.44
CA PRO A 172 -8.19 -10.25 12.61
C PRO A 172 -9.49 -10.95 12.21
N SER A 173 -9.95 -11.89 13.02
CA SER A 173 -11.23 -12.59 12.81
C SER A 173 -12.45 -11.69 13.00
N VAL A 174 -12.33 -10.69 13.87
CA VAL A 174 -13.30 -9.61 14.06
C VAL A 174 -12.69 -8.31 13.55
N ASN A 175 -13.44 -7.57 12.76
CA ASN A 175 -12.95 -6.31 12.18
C ASN A 175 -12.76 -5.21 13.24
N ALA A 176 -12.17 -4.09 12.84
CA ALA A 176 -12.10 -2.89 13.66
C ALA A 176 -13.49 -2.46 14.15
N ASP A 177 -13.54 -1.95 15.38
CA ASP A 177 -14.77 -1.51 16.03
C ASP A 177 -15.39 -0.30 15.34
N TYR A 178 -16.67 -0.04 15.64
CA TYR A 178 -17.30 1.21 15.28
C TYR A 178 -16.60 2.37 16.01
N GLY A 179 -16.51 3.52 15.33
CA GLY A 179 -15.77 4.68 15.86
C GLY A 179 -14.43 4.91 15.18
N LEU A 180 -14.20 4.22 14.05
CA LEU A 180 -13.06 4.50 13.19
C LEU A 180 -12.98 5.99 12.85
N GLY A 181 -11.87 6.64 13.23
CA GLY A 181 -11.59 8.04 12.96
C GLY A 181 -10.64 8.20 11.76
N LEU A 182 -11.09 8.87 10.70
CA LEU A 182 -10.21 9.41 9.64
C LEU A 182 -10.07 10.90 9.86
N SER A 183 -8.86 11.39 10.00
CA SER A 183 -8.55 12.80 10.19
C SER A 183 -7.41 13.24 9.26
N TRP A 184 -7.40 14.54 8.97
CA TRP A 184 -6.33 15.19 8.24
C TRP A 184 -5.52 16.03 9.23
N VAL A 185 -4.24 15.78 9.30
CA VAL A 185 -3.31 16.55 10.12
C VAL A 185 -2.64 17.58 9.21
N ASP A 186 -2.78 18.85 9.56
CA ASP A 186 -2.17 19.98 8.86
C ASP A 186 -1.05 20.56 9.74
N GLU A 187 0.18 20.50 9.25
CA GLU A 187 1.36 21.05 9.93
C GLU A 187 1.61 22.53 9.62
N SER A 188 0.69 23.20 8.91
CA SER A 188 0.80 24.62 8.60
C SER A 188 0.81 25.49 9.86
N LYS A 189 1.70 26.47 9.90
CA LYS A 189 1.81 27.40 11.01
C LYS A 189 1.15 28.73 10.67
N GLN A 190 0.26 29.18 11.54
CA GLN A 190 -0.45 30.45 11.38
C GLN A 190 0.07 31.47 12.36
N ILE A 191 0.46 32.64 11.85
CA ILE A 191 0.97 33.79 12.64
C ILE A 191 0.17 35.02 12.28
N ARG A 192 -0.33 35.72 13.30
CA ARG A 192 -1.01 37.01 13.13
C ARG A 192 0.01 38.14 13.23
N THR A 193 0.07 38.96 12.18
CA THR A 193 0.94 40.15 12.17
C THR A 193 0.44 41.21 13.12
N ALA A 194 1.27 42.20 13.48
CA ALA A 194 0.88 43.35 14.32
C ALA A 194 -0.27 44.17 13.73
N GLY A 195 -0.42 44.18 12.40
CA GLY A 195 -1.52 44.79 11.70
C GLY A 195 -2.81 43.95 11.61
N GLY A 196 -2.86 42.78 12.32
CA GLY A 196 -4.05 41.93 12.39
C GLY A 196 -4.20 40.92 11.25
N THR A 197 -3.33 40.95 10.23
CA THR A 197 -3.40 40.01 9.11
C THR A 197 -2.90 38.60 9.54
N LEU A 198 -3.69 37.56 9.25
CA LEU A 198 -3.27 36.20 9.44
C LEU A 198 -2.37 35.78 8.27
N ARG A 199 -1.18 35.33 8.56
CA ARG A 199 -0.24 34.70 7.59
C ARG A 199 -0.09 33.25 7.91
N THR A 200 -0.08 32.41 6.87
CA THR A 200 0.10 30.96 6.98
C THR A 200 1.41 30.58 6.29
N ASP A 201 2.25 29.88 7.02
CA ASP A 201 3.38 29.14 6.48
C ASP A 201 2.90 27.73 6.20
N ALA A 202 2.80 27.38 4.91
CA ALA A 202 2.17 26.14 4.48
C ALA A 202 3.01 24.92 4.88
N GLY A 203 2.43 24.03 5.65
CA GLY A 203 2.97 22.72 6.02
C GLY A 203 2.46 21.61 5.12
N VAL A 204 2.82 20.39 5.49
CA VAL A 204 2.33 19.18 4.83
C VAL A 204 1.01 18.75 5.47
N ILE A 205 0.06 18.34 4.63
CA ILE A 205 -1.19 17.74 5.08
C ILE A 205 -1.12 16.24 4.80
N TYR A 206 -1.46 15.41 5.78
CA TYR A 206 -1.45 13.96 5.67
C TYR A 206 -2.60 13.31 6.44
N ARG A 207 -2.92 12.08 6.07
CA ARG A 207 -4.00 11.32 6.70
C ARG A 207 -3.53 10.67 8.00
N GLN A 208 -4.44 10.61 8.95
CA GLN A 208 -4.30 9.85 10.18
C GLN A 208 -5.56 9.02 10.40
N ILE A 209 -5.40 7.74 10.68
CA ILE A 209 -6.51 6.85 11.00
C ILE A 209 -6.32 6.30 12.41
N SER A 210 -7.38 6.36 13.21
CA SER A 210 -7.43 5.73 14.54
C SER A 210 -8.56 4.70 14.58
N PHE A 211 -8.27 3.52 15.10
CA PHE A 211 -9.23 2.43 15.22
C PHE A 211 -8.89 1.51 16.38
N ASP A 212 -9.92 0.87 16.91
CA ASP A 212 -9.82 -0.10 17.99
C ASP A 212 -10.05 -1.52 17.48
N LEU A 213 -9.29 -2.46 18.02
CA LEU A 213 -9.46 -3.90 17.87
C LEU A 213 -9.81 -4.47 19.23
N SER A 214 -11.11 -4.59 19.56
CA SER A 214 -11.57 -5.01 20.89
C SER A 214 -11.78 -6.53 21.04
N ALA A 215 -11.65 -7.29 19.95
CA ALA A 215 -11.96 -8.72 19.95
C ALA A 215 -10.85 -9.58 19.35
N LEU A 216 -9.59 -9.25 19.67
CA LEU A 216 -8.45 -10.10 19.28
C LEU A 216 -8.50 -11.40 20.08
N SER A 217 -8.53 -12.53 19.39
CA SER A 217 -8.52 -13.86 20.01
C SER A 217 -7.13 -14.19 20.59
N GLU A 218 -7.09 -15.19 21.47
CA GLU A 218 -5.83 -15.67 22.07
C GLU A 218 -4.82 -16.19 21.02
N SER A 219 -5.28 -16.71 19.90
CA SER A 219 -4.44 -17.17 18.79
C SER A 219 -3.91 -16.02 17.90
N GLU A 220 -4.61 -14.91 17.86
CA GLU A 220 -4.23 -13.72 17.08
C GLU A 220 -3.31 -12.78 17.84
N ARG A 221 -3.49 -12.72 19.17
CA ARG A 221 -2.69 -11.87 20.05
C ARG A 221 -1.16 -12.00 19.84
N PRO A 222 -0.55 -13.21 19.80
CA PRO A 222 0.89 -13.33 19.62
C PRO A 222 1.37 -12.74 18.29
N LYS A 223 0.60 -12.93 17.21
CA LYS A 223 0.91 -12.35 15.89
C LYS A 223 0.82 -10.84 15.91
N PHE A 224 -0.22 -10.32 16.56
CA PHE A 224 -0.41 -8.88 16.68
C PHE A 224 0.72 -8.23 17.51
N ILE A 225 1.11 -8.82 18.63
CA ILE A 225 2.26 -8.36 19.43
C ILE A 225 3.55 -8.41 18.62
N GLU A 226 3.75 -9.43 17.79
CA GLU A 226 4.90 -9.52 16.90
C GLU A 226 4.94 -8.37 15.88
N ILE A 227 3.80 -8.03 15.27
CA ILE A 227 3.66 -6.87 14.37
C ILE A 227 4.10 -5.61 15.10
N MET A 228 3.56 -5.36 16.29
CA MET A 228 3.86 -4.17 17.06
C MET A 228 5.33 -4.10 17.46
N ARG A 229 5.90 -5.20 17.92
CA ARG A 229 7.31 -5.28 18.32
C ARG A 229 8.27 -5.11 17.15
N SER A 230 7.96 -5.71 15.99
CA SER A 230 8.85 -5.69 14.82
C SER A 230 8.78 -4.40 14.03
N SER A 231 7.62 -3.80 13.94
CA SER A 231 7.40 -2.57 13.18
C SER A 231 7.57 -1.34 14.06
N GLY A 232 6.91 -1.29 15.22
CA GLY A 232 6.91 -0.14 16.11
C GLY A 232 6.57 1.14 15.33
N LYS A 233 7.13 2.27 15.78
CA LYS A 233 6.97 3.58 15.11
C LYS A 233 7.93 3.80 13.94
N ARG A 234 8.80 2.84 13.64
CA ARG A 234 9.95 3.03 12.73
C ARG A 234 9.74 2.47 11.33
N LYS A 235 8.98 1.38 11.19
CA LYS A 235 8.78 0.70 9.91
C LYS A 235 7.45 1.08 9.30
N ASP A 236 7.44 1.14 7.97
CA ASP A 236 6.23 1.29 7.21
C ASP A 236 5.40 0.02 7.24
N LEU A 237 4.10 0.21 7.28
CA LEU A 237 3.05 -0.80 7.15
C LEU A 237 2.18 -0.40 5.97
N PHE A 238 1.59 -1.36 5.27
CA PHE A 238 0.42 -1.06 4.46
C PHE A 238 -0.81 -1.53 5.22
N VAL A 239 -1.76 -0.63 5.39
CA VAL A 239 -3.01 -0.92 6.10
C VAL A 239 -4.17 -0.65 5.16
N SER A 240 -5.08 -1.60 5.03
CA SER A 240 -6.39 -1.44 4.39
C SER A 240 -7.47 -1.83 5.37
N ILE A 241 -8.30 -0.87 5.76
CA ILE A 241 -9.39 -1.09 6.72
C ILE A 241 -10.57 -1.80 6.04
N PHE A 242 -10.82 -1.48 4.79
CA PHE A 242 -11.91 -2.06 4.00
C PHE A 242 -11.37 -2.68 2.70
N PRO A 243 -10.53 -3.73 2.80
CA PRO A 243 -9.97 -4.37 1.62
C PRO A 243 -11.07 -4.97 0.75
N GLU A 244 -10.87 -4.95 -0.57
CA GLU A 244 -11.79 -5.51 -1.57
C GLU A 244 -13.20 -4.85 -1.58
N SER A 245 -13.36 -3.69 -0.96
CA SER A 245 -14.62 -2.93 -1.07
C SER A 245 -14.70 -2.14 -2.37
N GLY A 246 -13.56 -1.89 -3.00
CA GLY A 246 -13.46 -1.08 -4.22
C GLY A 246 -13.85 0.40 -4.00
N GLY A 247 -13.76 1.17 -5.08
CA GLY A 247 -14.19 2.55 -5.10
C GLY A 247 -13.41 3.47 -4.15
N GLU A 248 -14.02 4.61 -3.86
CA GLU A 248 -13.41 5.63 -3.01
C GLU A 248 -13.23 5.19 -1.56
N LYS A 249 -14.11 4.32 -1.07
CA LYS A 249 -14.04 3.81 0.29
C LYS A 249 -12.74 3.04 0.55
N GLU A 250 -12.33 2.17 -0.38
CA GLU A 250 -11.07 1.44 -0.21
C GLU A 250 -9.87 2.40 -0.33
N ARG A 251 -9.93 3.39 -1.25
CA ARG A 251 -8.91 4.42 -1.41
C ARG A 251 -8.70 5.21 -0.12
N ASP A 252 -9.78 5.69 0.48
CA ASP A 252 -9.72 6.60 1.63
C ASP A 252 -9.16 5.91 2.89
N TYR A 253 -9.44 4.63 3.04
CA TYR A 253 -9.08 3.84 4.22
C TYR A 253 -7.93 2.86 3.96
N SER A 254 -7.15 3.07 2.90
CA SER A 254 -5.93 2.31 2.63
C SER A 254 -4.74 3.24 2.46
N MET A 255 -3.62 2.92 3.10
CA MET A 255 -2.40 3.75 3.02
C MET A 255 -1.15 2.99 3.46
N VAL A 256 -0.01 3.47 2.99
CA VAL A 256 1.28 3.18 3.61
C VAL A 256 1.43 4.11 4.81
N ALA A 257 1.65 3.56 5.97
CA ALA A 257 1.59 4.30 7.22
C ALA A 257 2.64 3.86 8.23
N LYS A 258 2.89 4.72 9.21
CA LYS A 258 3.61 4.40 10.45
C LYS A 258 2.67 4.46 11.63
N ILE A 259 2.92 3.63 12.61
CA ILE A 259 2.23 3.65 13.89
C ILE A 259 2.79 4.83 14.69
N ILE A 260 1.92 5.65 15.27
CA ILE A 260 2.33 6.82 16.05
C ILE A 260 2.07 6.71 17.54
N ASN A 261 1.08 5.91 17.95
CA ASN A 261 0.79 5.68 19.37
C ASN A 261 1.70 4.59 19.98
N ASN A 262 1.71 4.51 21.29
CA ASN A 262 2.26 3.38 22.02
C ASN A 262 1.16 2.32 22.15
N HIS A 263 1.56 1.06 22.13
CA HIS A 263 0.63 -0.06 22.22
C HIS A 263 0.45 -0.50 23.65
N GLU A 264 -0.79 -0.76 24.02
CA GLU A 264 -1.15 -1.38 25.26
C GLU A 264 -2.19 -2.48 24.97
N ASN A 265 -1.74 -3.73 25.06
CA ASN A 265 -2.63 -4.87 24.86
C ASN A 265 -3.38 -5.17 26.15
N VAL A 266 -4.64 -4.79 26.21
CA VAL A 266 -5.50 -4.93 27.38
C VAL A 266 -6.32 -6.22 27.28
N THR A 267 -6.35 -7.01 28.36
CA THR A 267 -7.25 -8.15 28.47
C THR A 267 -8.64 -7.68 28.91
N ILE A 268 -9.64 -7.79 28.04
CA ILE A 268 -11.01 -7.37 28.34
C ILE A 268 -11.75 -8.47 29.12
N THR A 269 -11.62 -9.71 28.65
CA THR A 269 -12.22 -10.89 29.25
C THR A 269 -11.36 -12.10 28.92
N HIS A 270 -11.72 -13.28 29.47
CA HIS A 270 -10.98 -14.51 29.19
C HIS A 270 -10.88 -14.78 27.68
N GLY A 271 -9.66 -14.81 27.16
CA GLY A 271 -9.36 -15.10 25.74
C GLY A 271 -9.64 -13.98 24.75
N LEU A 272 -10.04 -12.77 25.20
CA LEU A 272 -10.23 -11.59 24.32
C LEU A 272 -9.36 -10.41 24.77
N TYR A 273 -8.74 -9.80 23.80
CA TYR A 273 -7.78 -8.70 23.99
C TYR A 273 -8.17 -7.50 23.15
N GLN A 274 -7.85 -6.33 23.65
CA GLN A 274 -8.04 -5.05 22.97
C GLN A 274 -6.73 -4.35 22.74
N ASP A 275 -6.62 -3.65 21.63
CA ASP A 275 -5.56 -2.70 21.33
C ASP A 275 -6.10 -1.56 20.49
N THR A 276 -5.55 -0.36 20.64
CA THR A 276 -5.89 0.83 19.86
C THR A 276 -4.71 1.17 18.96
N LEU A 277 -4.96 1.28 17.66
CA LEU A 277 -3.98 1.72 16.69
C LEU A 277 -4.29 3.13 16.20
N THR A 278 -3.27 3.98 16.22
CA THR A 278 -3.28 5.24 15.49
C THR A 278 -2.13 5.20 14.49
N ILE A 279 -2.47 5.30 13.22
CA ILE A 279 -1.53 5.24 12.09
C ILE A 279 -1.57 6.55 11.33
N GLN A 280 -0.41 6.94 10.81
CA GLN A 280 -0.21 8.18 10.06
C GLN A 280 0.42 7.84 8.72
N GLU A 281 -0.05 8.49 7.67
CA GLU A 281 0.47 8.33 6.32
C GLU A 281 1.97 8.70 6.27
N SER A 282 2.76 7.84 5.60
CA SER A 282 4.22 7.95 5.51
C SER A 282 4.67 8.85 4.36
#